data_19d6cdff38011971b1aa24d45551d72e
#
_entry.id   19d6cdff38011971b1aa24d45551d72e
#
_cell.length_a   1.000
_cell.length_b   1.000
_cell.length_c   1.000
_cell.angle_alpha   90.00
_cell.angle_beta   90.00
_cell.angle_gamma   90.00
#
_symmetry.space_group_name_H-M   'P 1'
#
loop_
_entity.id
_entity.type
_entity.pdbx_description
1 polymer ?
#
loop_
_entity_poly.entity_id
_entity_poly.type
_entity_poly.pdbx_seq_one_letter_code
_entity_poly.pdbx_strand_id
1 'polypeptide(L)'
;MLEKENTPENVIQHCKAVCKKAMKIAANFDDVNEELIRQGALLHDIGRSKTHGIEHAIEGVEIARRYGYSQDVLNIIERHIGAGITSEEAVKLGLPEKSYLPETLEEKIVAHADNLISGTKEVDVDFVIAKWQRTIEDSNDNIERLIELDNELIKAFEE
;
A
#
# COMPACT_ATOMS: atom_id res chain seq x y z
N MET A 1 0.84 7.27 17.34
CA MET A 1 -0.48 6.72 17.00
C MET A 1 -0.48 5.21 16.86
N LEU A 2 0.46 4.63 16.13
CA LEU A 2 0.56 3.16 16.00
C LEU A 2 0.65 2.48 17.37
N GLU A 3 1.46 3.03 18.26
CA GLU A 3 1.64 2.50 19.60
C GLU A 3 0.37 2.60 20.46
N LYS A 4 -0.40 3.68 20.29
CA LYS A 4 -1.67 3.88 21.03
C LYS A 4 -2.73 2.84 20.65
N GLU A 5 -2.68 2.32 19.41
CA GLU A 5 -3.61 1.30 18.95
C GLU A 5 -3.08 -0.12 19.20
N ASN A 6 -2.00 -0.27 19.94
CA ASN A 6 -1.38 -1.56 20.23
C ASN A 6 -0.98 -2.32 18.96
N THR A 7 -0.50 -1.58 17.95
CA THR A 7 -0.03 -2.20 16.72
C THR A 7 1.18 -3.08 17.00
N PRO A 8 1.21 -4.33 16.50
CA PRO A 8 2.36 -5.22 16.71
C PRO A 8 3.68 -4.58 16.24
N GLU A 9 4.77 -4.83 16.97
CA GLU A 9 6.07 -4.23 16.66
C GLU A 9 6.55 -4.56 15.24
N ASN A 10 6.32 -5.79 14.77
CA ASN A 10 6.72 -6.18 13.42
C ASN A 10 5.97 -5.36 12.35
N VAL A 11 4.72 -4.98 12.61
CA VAL A 11 3.93 -4.14 11.70
C VAL A 11 4.48 -2.71 11.72
N ILE A 12 4.83 -2.19 12.89
CA ILE A 12 5.44 -0.85 13.02
C ILE A 12 6.75 -0.79 12.23
N GLN A 13 7.61 -1.80 12.37
CA GLN A 13 8.88 -1.84 11.64
C GLN A 13 8.66 -1.96 10.13
N HIS A 14 7.67 -2.73 9.70
CA HIS A 14 7.28 -2.82 8.30
C HIS A 14 6.84 -1.45 7.76
N CYS A 15 5.99 -0.73 8.48
CA CYS A 15 5.53 0.60 8.08
C CYS A 15 6.70 1.58 7.93
N LYS A 16 7.68 1.51 8.83
CA LYS A 16 8.88 2.35 8.73
C LYS A 16 9.71 2.02 7.49
N ALA A 17 9.85 0.72 7.18
CA ALA A 17 10.56 0.28 5.97
C ALA A 17 9.83 0.74 4.70
N VAL A 18 8.51 0.64 4.66
CA VAL A 18 7.69 1.10 3.55
C VAL A 18 7.82 2.62 3.38
N CYS A 19 7.81 3.37 4.48
CA CYS A 19 7.99 4.82 4.43
C CYS A 19 9.34 5.18 3.81
N LYS A 20 10.41 4.52 4.23
CA LYS A 20 11.76 4.74 3.68
C LYS A 20 11.78 4.47 2.17
N LYS A 21 11.19 3.37 1.74
CA LYS A 21 11.11 3.02 0.30
C LYS A 21 10.26 4.03 -0.47
N ALA A 22 9.12 4.42 0.08
CA ALA A 22 8.23 5.40 -0.55
C ALA A 22 8.94 6.75 -0.75
N MET A 23 9.71 7.19 0.23
CA MET A 23 10.45 8.45 0.11
C MET A 23 11.56 8.36 -0.94
N LYS A 24 12.19 7.20 -1.11
CA LYS A 24 13.16 6.98 -2.20
C LYS A 24 12.50 7.10 -3.57
N ILE A 25 11.32 6.49 -3.73
CA ILE A 25 10.56 6.57 -4.98
C ILE A 25 10.15 8.02 -5.23
N ALA A 26 9.62 8.69 -4.22
CA ALA A 26 9.15 10.07 -4.30
C ALA A 26 10.25 11.05 -4.75
N ALA A 27 11.51 10.76 -4.41
CA ALA A 27 12.65 11.60 -4.77
C ALA A 27 12.84 11.75 -6.28
N ASN A 28 12.27 10.85 -7.08
CA ASN A 28 12.33 10.89 -8.54
C ASN A 28 11.28 11.83 -9.17
N PHE A 29 10.37 12.37 -8.37
CA PHE A 29 9.26 13.20 -8.84
C PHE A 29 9.37 14.61 -8.25
N ASP A 30 9.08 15.63 -9.05
CA ASP A 30 9.16 17.02 -8.62
C ASP A 30 7.89 17.50 -7.90
N ASP A 31 6.76 16.95 -8.30
CA ASP A 31 5.43 17.44 -7.90
C ASP A 31 4.67 16.44 -7.02
N VAL A 32 5.28 16.02 -5.91
CA VAL A 32 4.64 15.11 -4.96
C VAL A 32 4.54 15.76 -3.58
N ASN A 33 3.50 15.37 -2.86
CA ASN A 33 3.32 15.79 -1.47
C ASN A 33 4.05 14.78 -0.56
N GLU A 34 5.30 15.09 -0.23
CA GLU A 34 6.14 14.19 0.57
C GLU A 34 5.59 13.94 1.97
N GLU A 35 4.99 14.96 2.60
CA GLU A 35 4.42 14.78 3.94
C GLU A 35 3.21 13.84 3.90
N LEU A 36 2.39 13.94 2.86
CA LEU A 36 1.26 13.03 2.65
C LEU A 36 1.75 11.58 2.47
N ILE A 37 2.82 11.40 1.68
CA ILE A 37 3.43 10.08 1.47
C ILE A 37 3.93 9.52 2.79
N ARG A 38 4.63 10.33 3.58
CA ARG A 38 5.16 9.91 4.88
C ARG A 38 4.03 9.46 5.82
N GLN A 39 2.99 10.28 5.96
CA GLN A 39 1.85 9.95 6.81
C GLN A 39 1.16 8.67 6.34
N GLY A 40 0.88 8.59 5.04
CA GLY A 40 0.20 7.43 4.47
C GLY A 40 1.01 6.15 4.64
N ALA A 41 2.30 6.21 4.36
CA ALA A 41 3.16 5.03 4.50
C ALA A 41 3.26 4.56 5.94
N LEU A 42 3.44 5.48 6.89
CA LEU A 42 3.55 5.11 8.31
C LEU A 42 2.25 4.55 8.86
N LEU A 43 1.10 4.92 8.29
CA LEU A 43 -0.21 4.52 8.79
C LEU A 43 -0.89 3.45 7.94
N HIS A 44 -0.30 3.06 6.79
CA HIS A 44 -1.02 2.20 5.84
C HIS A 44 -1.51 0.89 6.45
N ASP A 45 -0.77 0.30 7.38
CA ASP A 45 -1.10 -0.98 8.01
C ASP A 45 -1.66 -0.85 9.42
N ILE A 46 -2.09 0.35 9.85
CA ILE A 46 -2.60 0.54 11.21
C ILE A 46 -3.80 -0.36 11.53
N GLY A 47 -4.57 -0.73 10.50
CA GLY A 47 -5.71 -1.63 10.66
C GLY A 47 -5.33 -3.03 11.15
N ARG A 48 -4.05 -3.41 11.03
CA ARG A 48 -3.56 -4.69 11.53
C ARG A 48 -3.56 -4.78 13.05
N SER A 49 -3.78 -3.67 13.73
CA SER A 49 -4.04 -3.67 15.18
C SER A 49 -5.40 -4.31 15.51
N LYS A 50 -6.30 -4.40 14.53
CA LYS A 50 -7.65 -4.96 14.67
C LYS A 50 -7.79 -6.31 13.97
N THR A 51 -7.20 -6.46 12.79
CA THR A 51 -7.31 -7.68 11.98
C THR A 51 -6.09 -7.84 11.09
N HIS A 52 -5.71 -9.08 10.79
CA HIS A 52 -4.68 -9.37 9.78
C HIS A 52 -5.29 -9.80 8.45
N GLY A 53 -6.62 -9.84 8.34
CA GLY A 53 -7.34 -10.15 7.12
C GLY A 53 -7.33 -8.98 6.13
N ILE A 54 -7.98 -9.20 4.99
CA ILE A 54 -8.09 -8.20 3.92
C ILE A 54 -8.78 -6.92 4.40
N GLU A 55 -9.58 -7.00 5.45
CA GLU A 55 -10.31 -5.87 6.03
C GLU A 55 -9.40 -4.87 6.76
N HIS A 56 -8.10 -5.18 6.91
CA HIS A 56 -7.20 -4.27 7.64
C HIS A 56 -7.14 -2.88 7.00
N ALA A 57 -7.34 -2.76 5.70
CA ALA A 57 -7.40 -1.45 5.04
C ALA A 57 -8.61 -0.65 5.49
N ILE A 58 -9.77 -1.29 5.58
CA ILE A 58 -11.03 -0.66 6.02
C ILE A 58 -10.93 -0.27 7.50
N GLU A 59 -10.43 -1.17 8.34
CA GLU A 59 -10.22 -0.89 9.76
C GLU A 59 -9.22 0.26 9.96
N GLY A 60 -8.18 0.30 9.13
CA GLY A 60 -7.19 1.36 9.16
C GLY A 60 -7.78 2.73 8.83
N VAL A 61 -8.67 2.79 7.84
CA VAL A 61 -9.39 4.02 7.49
C VAL A 61 -10.20 4.52 8.68
N GLU A 62 -10.94 3.64 9.35
CA GLU A 62 -11.75 4.02 10.52
C GLU A 62 -10.89 4.55 11.68
N ILE A 63 -9.78 3.89 11.96
CA ILE A 63 -8.86 4.33 13.01
C ILE A 63 -8.31 5.73 12.67
N ALA A 64 -7.78 5.91 11.47
CA ALA A 64 -7.19 7.19 11.05
C ALA A 64 -8.23 8.31 11.02
N ARG A 65 -9.46 7.99 10.62
CA ARG A 65 -10.57 8.97 10.63
C ARG A 65 -10.83 9.47 12.05
N ARG A 66 -10.83 8.58 13.03
CA ARG A 66 -11.04 8.95 14.44
C ARG A 66 -9.94 9.86 14.98
N TYR A 67 -8.72 9.75 14.44
CA TYR A 67 -7.61 10.62 14.84
C TYR A 67 -7.56 11.93 14.04
N GLY A 68 -8.51 12.14 13.13
CA GLY A 68 -8.64 13.40 12.40
C GLY A 68 -7.74 13.55 11.18
N TYR A 69 -7.21 12.45 10.64
CA TYR A 69 -6.40 12.52 9.42
C TYR A 69 -7.22 12.91 8.20
N SER A 70 -6.55 13.55 7.23
CA SER A 70 -7.21 14.04 6.01
C SER A 70 -7.74 12.90 5.15
N GLN A 71 -8.71 13.23 4.29
CA GLN A 71 -9.23 12.25 3.33
C GLN A 71 -8.13 11.71 2.41
N ASP A 72 -7.13 12.52 2.09
CA ASP A 72 -5.99 12.07 1.26
C ASP A 72 -5.20 10.96 1.94
N VAL A 73 -4.99 11.05 3.25
CA VAL A 73 -4.35 9.97 4.04
C VAL A 73 -5.25 8.74 4.07
N LEU A 74 -6.54 8.92 4.29
CA LEU A 74 -7.50 7.81 4.32
C LEU A 74 -7.52 7.05 2.99
N ASN A 75 -7.44 7.77 1.87
CA ASN A 75 -7.39 7.15 0.55
C ASN A 75 -6.14 6.30 0.36
N ILE A 76 -4.99 6.76 0.85
CA ILE A 76 -3.74 5.97 0.79
C ILE A 76 -3.91 4.66 1.57
N ILE A 77 -4.46 4.74 2.77
CA ILE A 77 -4.68 3.55 3.60
C ILE A 77 -5.65 2.58 2.92
N GLU A 78 -6.73 3.09 2.37
CA GLU A 78 -7.76 2.26 1.73
C GLU A 78 -7.23 1.56 0.48
N ARG A 79 -6.33 2.19 -0.26
CA ARG A 79 -5.91 1.76 -1.61
C ARG A 79 -4.51 1.14 -1.67
N HIS A 80 -3.96 0.71 -0.53
CA HIS A 80 -2.59 0.21 -0.49
C HIS A 80 -2.43 -1.29 -0.75
N ILE A 81 -3.51 -2.06 -0.81
CA ILE A 81 -3.41 -3.51 -0.92
C ILE A 81 -2.97 -3.91 -2.33
N GLY A 82 -1.80 -4.55 -2.42
CA GLY A 82 -1.23 -5.01 -3.68
C GLY A 82 -1.07 -3.88 -4.69
N ALA A 83 -1.50 -4.11 -5.91
CA ALA A 83 -1.54 -3.09 -6.96
C ALA A 83 -2.95 -2.49 -7.11
N GLY A 84 -3.76 -2.61 -6.07
CA GLY A 84 -5.13 -2.16 -6.03
C GLY A 84 -6.12 -3.32 -6.19
N ILE A 85 -7.37 -3.04 -5.83
CA ILE A 85 -8.47 -4.00 -5.91
C ILE A 85 -9.59 -3.33 -6.70
N THR A 86 -10.05 -3.97 -7.79
CA THR A 86 -11.19 -3.46 -8.55
C THR A 86 -12.48 -3.70 -7.77
N SER A 87 -13.57 -2.99 -8.16
CA SER A 87 -14.87 -3.19 -7.52
C SER A 87 -15.36 -4.63 -7.65
N GLU A 88 -15.10 -5.28 -8.79
CA GLU A 88 -15.45 -6.68 -9.00
C GLU A 88 -14.66 -7.62 -8.10
N GLU A 89 -13.35 -7.39 -7.97
CA GLU A 89 -12.49 -8.14 -7.07
C GLU A 89 -12.92 -7.96 -5.62
N ALA A 90 -13.32 -6.73 -5.24
CA ALA A 90 -13.78 -6.42 -3.89
C ALA A 90 -14.98 -7.27 -3.50
N VAL A 91 -15.95 -7.41 -4.40
CA VAL A 91 -17.13 -8.27 -4.15
C VAL A 91 -16.71 -9.71 -3.88
N LYS A 92 -15.79 -10.25 -4.67
CA LYS A 92 -15.29 -11.61 -4.49
C LYS A 92 -14.55 -11.80 -3.18
N LEU A 93 -13.92 -10.74 -2.67
CA LEU A 93 -13.14 -10.76 -1.43
C LEU A 93 -14.01 -10.46 -0.19
N GLY A 94 -15.27 -10.13 -0.37
CA GLY A 94 -16.16 -9.80 0.74
C GLY A 94 -16.01 -8.37 1.24
N LEU A 95 -15.39 -7.49 0.47
CA LEU A 95 -15.25 -6.08 0.78
C LEU A 95 -16.44 -5.29 0.23
N PRO A 96 -16.72 -4.09 0.77
CA PRO A 96 -17.72 -3.21 0.18
C PRO A 96 -17.44 -2.97 -1.31
N GLU A 97 -18.49 -2.98 -2.14
CA GLU A 97 -18.37 -2.84 -3.58
C GLU A 97 -17.99 -1.42 -3.96
N LYS A 98 -16.72 -1.20 -4.24
CA LYS A 98 -16.17 0.06 -4.75
C LYS A 98 -14.77 -0.22 -5.29
N SER A 99 -14.20 0.73 -6.00
CA SER A 99 -12.83 0.64 -6.46
C SER A 99 -11.85 0.97 -5.33
N TYR A 100 -10.83 0.14 -5.17
CA TYR A 100 -9.70 0.35 -4.27
C TYR A 100 -8.40 0.50 -5.07
N LEU A 101 -8.50 0.97 -6.30
CA LEU A 101 -7.33 1.20 -7.15
C LEU A 101 -6.64 2.52 -6.74
N PRO A 102 -5.31 2.54 -6.61
CA PRO A 102 -4.62 3.81 -6.37
C PRO A 102 -4.79 4.73 -7.56
N GLU A 103 -5.14 5.98 -7.30
CA GLU A 103 -5.42 6.97 -8.36
C GLU A 103 -4.38 8.08 -8.40
N THR A 104 -4.02 8.65 -7.24
CA THR A 104 -3.03 9.72 -7.18
C THR A 104 -1.62 9.15 -7.21
N LEU A 105 -0.65 9.99 -7.58
CA LEU A 105 0.76 9.60 -7.56
C LEU A 105 1.19 9.16 -6.15
N GLU A 106 0.76 9.90 -5.13
CA GLU A 106 1.07 9.57 -3.73
C GLU A 106 0.51 8.20 -3.33
N GLU A 107 -0.72 7.90 -3.72
CA GLU A 107 -1.34 6.59 -3.46
C GLU A 107 -0.57 5.47 -4.15
N LYS A 108 -0.20 5.67 -5.41
CA LYS A 108 0.57 4.70 -6.18
C LYS A 108 1.94 4.45 -5.56
N ILE A 109 2.62 5.51 -5.12
CA ILE A 109 3.94 5.41 -4.51
C ILE A 109 3.88 4.57 -3.24
N VAL A 110 2.92 4.83 -2.35
CA VAL A 110 2.80 4.07 -1.10
C VAL A 110 2.43 2.61 -1.37
N ALA A 111 1.45 2.37 -2.23
CA ALA A 111 1.04 1.01 -2.57
C ALA A 111 2.21 0.21 -3.17
N HIS A 112 2.96 0.81 -4.07
CA HIS A 112 4.08 0.12 -4.72
C HIS A 112 5.29 -0.04 -3.79
N ALA A 113 5.55 0.94 -2.94
CA ALA A 113 6.58 0.80 -1.91
C ALA A 113 6.27 -0.40 -1.01
N ASP A 114 5.01 -0.56 -0.62
CA ASP A 114 4.57 -1.72 0.17
C ASP A 114 4.80 -3.03 -0.60
N ASN A 115 4.51 -3.05 -1.90
CA ASN A 115 4.77 -4.23 -2.74
C ASN A 115 6.24 -4.64 -2.72
N LEU A 116 7.14 -3.67 -2.67
CA LEU A 116 8.59 -3.91 -2.77
C LEU A 116 9.28 -4.08 -1.42
N ILE A 117 8.52 -4.20 -0.34
CA ILE A 117 9.02 -4.50 1.01
C ILE A 117 8.37 -5.78 1.51
N SER A 118 9.20 -6.80 1.76
CA SER A 118 8.75 -8.06 2.37
C SER A 118 9.23 -8.07 3.81
N GLY A 119 8.30 -7.94 4.76
CA GLY A 119 8.64 -7.70 6.16
C GLY A 119 9.31 -6.34 6.30
N THR A 120 10.63 -6.32 6.40
CA THR A 120 11.44 -5.08 6.44
C THR A 120 12.48 -5.05 5.32
N LYS A 121 12.51 -6.07 4.45
CA LYS A 121 13.52 -6.20 3.39
C LYS A 121 13.01 -5.70 2.05
N GLU A 122 13.85 -4.99 1.32
CA GLU A 122 13.58 -4.62 -0.06
C GLU A 122 13.63 -5.87 -0.95
N VAL A 123 12.64 -5.97 -1.84
CA VAL A 123 12.56 -7.02 -2.86
C VAL A 123 12.30 -6.34 -4.20
N ASP A 124 12.59 -7.05 -5.29
CA ASP A 124 12.30 -6.52 -6.62
C ASP A 124 10.92 -6.99 -7.12
N VAL A 125 10.50 -6.45 -8.26
CA VAL A 125 9.20 -6.79 -8.84
C VAL A 125 9.11 -8.27 -9.21
N ASP A 126 10.22 -8.89 -9.63
CA ASP A 126 10.24 -10.30 -10.00
C ASP A 126 9.92 -11.19 -8.80
N PHE A 127 10.45 -10.84 -7.62
CA PHE A 127 10.10 -11.52 -6.37
C PHE A 127 8.60 -11.47 -6.10
N VAL A 128 8.01 -10.29 -6.28
CA VAL A 128 6.57 -10.08 -6.01
C VAL A 128 5.72 -10.84 -7.03
N ILE A 129 6.11 -10.83 -8.31
CA ILE A 129 5.41 -11.58 -9.36
C ILE A 129 5.38 -13.06 -8.99
N ALA A 130 6.53 -13.64 -8.65
CA ALA A 130 6.63 -15.04 -8.27
C ALA A 130 5.77 -15.37 -7.07
N LYS A 131 5.76 -14.49 -6.06
CA LYS A 131 4.93 -14.65 -4.86
C LYS A 131 3.44 -14.65 -5.21
N TRP A 132 3.00 -13.70 -6.04
CA TRP A 132 1.58 -13.61 -6.40
C TRP A 132 1.11 -14.77 -7.26
N GLN A 133 1.98 -15.29 -8.14
CA GLN A 133 1.68 -16.49 -8.92
C GLN A 133 1.42 -17.71 -8.02
N ARG A 134 2.09 -17.77 -6.86
CA ARG A 134 1.90 -18.88 -5.91
C ARG A 134 0.72 -18.68 -4.97
N THR A 135 0.38 -17.43 -4.63
CA THR A 135 -0.54 -17.14 -3.52
C THR A 135 -1.89 -16.58 -3.94
N ILE A 136 -1.99 -16.05 -5.16
CA ILE A 136 -3.25 -15.48 -5.67
C ILE A 136 -3.76 -16.33 -6.82
N GLU A 137 -4.98 -16.82 -6.71
CA GLU A 137 -5.65 -17.52 -7.79
C GLU A 137 -6.00 -16.51 -8.89
N ASP A 138 -5.78 -16.87 -10.15
CA ASP A 138 -6.00 -15.98 -11.31
C ASP A 138 -5.30 -14.64 -11.16
N SER A 139 -4.00 -14.68 -10.86
CA SER A 139 -3.20 -13.49 -10.54
C SER A 139 -2.83 -12.60 -11.73
N ASN A 140 -3.21 -12.96 -12.97
CA ASN A 140 -2.75 -12.26 -14.17
C ASN A 140 -3.06 -10.76 -14.15
N ASP A 141 -4.28 -10.37 -13.82
CA ASP A 141 -4.67 -8.95 -13.76
C ASP A 141 -3.94 -8.20 -12.65
N ASN A 142 -3.76 -8.85 -11.50
CA ASN A 142 -3.02 -8.28 -10.37
C ASN A 142 -1.56 -8.02 -10.77
N ILE A 143 -0.94 -8.99 -11.44
CA ILE A 143 0.45 -8.89 -11.89
C ILE A 143 0.61 -7.83 -12.96
N GLU A 144 -0.34 -7.73 -13.89
CA GLU A 144 -0.34 -6.70 -14.92
C GLU A 144 -0.36 -5.30 -14.32
N ARG A 145 -1.22 -5.06 -13.32
CA ARG A 145 -1.27 -3.79 -12.60
C ARG A 145 0.02 -3.51 -11.83
N LEU A 146 0.60 -4.56 -11.24
CA LEU A 146 1.89 -4.45 -10.53
C LEU A 146 3.00 -4.00 -11.49
N ILE A 147 3.06 -4.62 -12.68
CA ILE A 147 4.06 -4.29 -13.69
C ILE A 147 3.88 -2.84 -14.17
N GLU A 148 2.64 -2.40 -14.35
CA GLU A 148 2.35 -1.01 -14.73
C GLU A 148 2.86 -0.02 -13.68
N LEU A 149 2.61 -0.31 -12.39
CA LEU A 149 3.13 0.53 -11.30
C LEU A 149 4.66 0.55 -11.31
N ASP A 150 5.29 -0.61 -11.47
CA ASP A 150 6.74 -0.69 -11.48
C ASP A 150 7.35 0.07 -12.65
N ASN A 151 6.75 -0.02 -13.84
CA ASN A 151 7.20 0.72 -15.00
C ASN A 151 7.10 2.23 -14.79
N GLU A 152 6.00 2.69 -14.22
CA GLU A 152 5.77 4.11 -13.97
C GLU A 152 6.68 4.68 -12.88
N LEU A 153 6.88 3.93 -11.79
CA LEU A 153 7.49 4.46 -10.57
C LEU A 153 8.97 4.10 -10.41
N ILE A 154 9.41 2.99 -10.98
CA ILE A 154 10.77 2.48 -10.81
C ILE A 154 11.53 2.46 -12.13
N LYS A 155 11.06 1.70 -13.11
CA LYS A 155 11.79 1.47 -14.37
C LYS A 155 11.95 2.72 -15.21
N ALA A 156 10.99 3.65 -15.16
CA ALA A 156 11.08 4.92 -15.88
C ALA A 156 12.31 5.75 -15.47
N PHE A 157 12.88 5.48 -14.29
CA PHE A 157 14.03 6.20 -13.73
C PHE A 157 15.31 5.38 -13.70
N GLU A 158 15.28 4.15 -14.19
CA GLU A 158 16.48 3.32 -14.37
C GLU A 158 17.19 3.75 -15.66
N GLU A 159 18.51 3.78 -15.60
CA GLU A 159 19.35 4.09 -16.78
C GLU A 159 19.77 2.81 -17.50
#